data_8a5ea77c3ef05e46d11960d1bf9c2192
#
_entry.id   8a5ea77c3ef05e46d11960d1bf9c2192
#
_cell.length_a   1.000
_cell.length_b   1.000
_cell.length_c   1.000
_cell.angle_alpha   90.00
_cell.angle_beta   90.00
_cell.angle_gamma   90.00
#
_symmetry.space_group_name_H-M   'P 1'
#
loop_
_entity.id
_entity.type
_entity.pdbx_description
1 polymer ?
#
loop_
_entity_poly.entity_id
_entity_poly.type
_entity_poly.pdbx_seq_one_letter_code
_entity_poly.pdbx_strand_id
1 'polypeptide(L)'
;MNYNDSISEIISQIAEVAGYLWERGWAERNGGNISYNITDIVDESITALKPLGDSITLPQQVKNLCNNYFLVTGTGKRMRYVHSQPMKNMSIIRISDDGTSYDIVAEEYIRPTSELPSHLMIHDYLIGKGRKNKAVIHTHPIELVAMTHNPAFLEKDVLGKLLWSMIP
;
A
#
# COMPACT_ATOMS: atom_id res chain seq x y z
N MET A 1 -14.04 -9.09 13.07
CA MET A 1 -13.89 -7.82 13.82
C MET A 1 -14.90 -6.82 13.28
N ASN A 2 -15.53 -6.04 14.15
CA ASN A 2 -16.33 -4.91 13.71
C ASN A 2 -15.44 -3.67 13.74
N TYR A 3 -14.92 -3.30 12.57
CA TYR A 3 -14.21 -2.03 12.41
C TYR A 3 -15.22 -0.87 12.52
N ASN A 4 -14.75 0.31 12.94
CA ASN A 4 -15.60 1.50 12.89
C ASN A 4 -15.96 1.85 11.42
N ASP A 5 -16.98 2.70 11.25
CA ASP A 5 -17.52 3.04 9.93
C ASP A 5 -16.45 3.64 9.00
N SER A 6 -15.57 4.49 9.53
CA SER A 6 -14.50 5.13 8.74
C SER A 6 -13.48 4.12 8.21
N ILE A 7 -13.04 3.16 9.03
CA ILE A 7 -12.13 2.09 8.59
C ILE A 7 -12.83 1.18 7.60
N SER A 8 -14.11 0.82 7.86
CA SER A 8 -14.92 0.00 6.97
C SER A 8 -15.09 0.64 5.58
N GLU A 9 -15.29 1.95 5.54
CA GLU A 9 -15.35 2.71 4.30
C GLU A 9 -14.02 2.67 3.53
N ILE A 10 -12.88 2.89 4.20
CA ILE A 10 -11.57 2.80 3.55
C ILE A 10 -11.28 1.39 3.03
N ILE A 11 -11.66 0.35 3.78
CA ILE A 11 -11.54 -1.05 3.31
C ILE A 11 -12.35 -1.25 2.03
N SER A 12 -13.58 -0.73 1.97
CA SER A 12 -14.43 -0.80 0.79
C SER A 12 -13.84 -0.05 -0.41
N GLN A 13 -13.32 1.15 -0.20
CA GLN A 13 -12.65 1.94 -1.25
C GLN A 13 -11.40 1.25 -1.78
N ILE A 14 -10.58 0.65 -0.92
CA ILE A 14 -9.41 -0.14 -1.34
C ILE A 14 -9.86 -1.35 -2.17
N ALA A 15 -10.92 -2.04 -1.74
CA ALA A 15 -11.47 -3.18 -2.45
C ALA A 15 -11.98 -2.78 -3.85
N GLU A 16 -12.66 -1.66 -3.97
CA GLU A 16 -13.14 -1.12 -5.24
C GLU A 16 -11.98 -0.79 -6.18
N VAL A 17 -10.98 -0.05 -5.70
CA VAL A 17 -9.77 0.27 -6.49
C VAL A 17 -9.02 -0.98 -6.92
N ALA A 18 -8.88 -1.97 -6.04
CA ALA A 18 -8.28 -3.26 -6.37
C ALA A 18 -9.03 -3.98 -7.49
N GLY A 19 -10.36 -3.88 -7.52
CA GLY A 19 -11.22 -4.37 -8.61
C GLY A 19 -10.90 -3.69 -9.94
N TYR A 20 -10.85 -2.36 -9.96
CA TYR A 20 -10.51 -1.59 -11.17
C TYR A 20 -9.11 -1.92 -11.70
N LEU A 21 -8.11 -2.05 -10.83
CA LEU A 21 -6.75 -2.41 -11.22
C LEU A 21 -6.70 -3.82 -11.86
N TRP A 22 -7.45 -4.76 -11.30
CA TRP A 22 -7.54 -6.11 -11.84
C TRP A 22 -8.28 -6.14 -13.18
N GLU A 23 -9.43 -5.47 -13.32
CA GLU A 23 -10.21 -5.40 -14.57
C GLU A 23 -9.43 -4.75 -15.71
N ARG A 24 -8.59 -3.75 -15.39
CA ARG A 24 -7.69 -3.11 -16.35
C ARG A 24 -6.49 -3.98 -16.75
N GLY A 25 -6.27 -5.11 -16.09
CA GLY A 25 -5.08 -5.93 -16.28
C GLY A 25 -3.79 -5.30 -15.73
N TRP A 26 -3.91 -4.28 -14.88
CA TRP A 26 -2.76 -3.56 -14.30
C TRP A 26 -2.25 -4.20 -13.00
N ALA A 27 -2.85 -5.29 -12.58
CA ALA A 27 -2.50 -6.04 -11.39
C ALA A 27 -2.62 -7.55 -11.65
N GLU A 28 -1.91 -8.04 -12.67
CA GLU A 28 -1.93 -9.45 -13.02
C GLU A 28 -1.29 -10.32 -11.93
N ARG A 29 -1.83 -11.52 -11.75
CA ARG A 29 -1.39 -12.49 -10.73
C ARG A 29 -1.37 -11.84 -9.34
N ASN A 30 -0.19 -11.70 -8.75
CA ASN A 30 0.07 -11.01 -7.47
C ASN A 30 0.84 -9.69 -7.66
N GLY A 31 0.80 -9.14 -8.87
CA GLY A 31 1.37 -7.82 -9.16
C GLY A 31 0.49 -6.71 -8.58
N GLY A 32 1.13 -5.61 -8.23
CA GLY A 32 0.49 -4.47 -7.60
C GLY A 32 0.19 -4.66 -6.11
N ASN A 33 0.14 -3.56 -5.40
CA ASN A 33 -0.16 -3.54 -3.97
C ASN A 33 -0.62 -2.14 -3.56
N ILE A 34 -1.31 -2.06 -2.41
CA ILE A 34 -1.91 -0.85 -1.89
C ILE A 34 -1.55 -0.74 -0.40
N SER A 35 -1.19 0.46 0.02
CA SER A 35 -1.15 0.82 1.45
C SER A 35 -1.92 2.12 1.69
N TYR A 36 -2.57 2.21 2.83
CA TYR A 36 -3.34 3.39 3.24
C TYR A 36 -3.06 3.72 4.70
N ASN A 37 -2.70 4.97 4.98
CA ASN A 37 -2.49 5.45 6.35
C ASN A 37 -3.84 5.72 7.02
N ILE A 38 -4.15 4.92 8.04
CA ILE A 38 -5.41 5.00 8.81
C ILE A 38 -5.24 5.65 10.17
N THR A 39 -4.07 6.21 10.48
CA THR A 39 -3.73 6.71 11.83
C THR A 39 -4.78 7.65 12.41
N ASP A 40 -5.36 8.53 11.59
CA ASP A 40 -6.32 9.54 12.08
C ASP A 40 -7.71 8.96 12.38
N ILE A 41 -7.97 7.71 12.01
CA ILE A 41 -9.29 7.07 12.14
C ILE A 41 -9.29 5.79 12.96
N VAL A 42 -8.12 5.38 13.52
CA VAL A 42 -8.06 4.24 14.43
C VAL A 42 -8.72 4.55 15.76
N ASP A 43 -9.38 3.56 16.32
CA ASP A 43 -10.00 3.61 17.64
C ASP A 43 -9.54 2.44 18.53
N GLU A 44 -10.21 2.23 19.66
CA GLU A 44 -9.88 1.15 20.59
C GLU A 44 -9.98 -0.24 19.94
N SER A 45 -10.81 -0.44 18.94
CA SER A 45 -10.93 -1.72 18.24
C SER A 45 -9.62 -2.17 17.57
N ILE A 46 -8.79 -1.21 17.17
CA ILE A 46 -7.47 -1.44 16.58
C ILE A 46 -6.36 -1.27 17.61
N THR A 47 -6.39 -0.20 18.42
CA THR A 47 -5.28 0.12 19.34
C THR A 47 -5.16 -0.88 20.48
N ALA A 48 -6.25 -1.57 20.85
CA ALA A 48 -6.23 -2.63 21.86
C ALA A 48 -5.74 -3.99 21.31
N LEU A 49 -5.53 -4.14 20.00
CA LEU A 49 -5.05 -5.37 19.42
C LEU A 49 -3.59 -5.63 19.83
N LYS A 50 -3.35 -6.87 20.22
CA LYS A 50 -1.98 -7.33 20.49
C LYS A 50 -1.29 -7.67 19.17
N PRO A 51 0.02 -7.41 19.06
CA PRO A 51 0.81 -7.86 17.93
C PRO A 51 0.67 -9.37 17.67
N LEU A 52 0.59 -9.75 16.42
CA LEU A 52 0.62 -11.14 15.97
C LEU A 52 2.06 -11.50 15.56
N GLY A 53 2.71 -12.31 16.37
CA GLY A 53 4.12 -12.68 16.18
C GLY A 53 5.10 -11.60 16.63
N ASP A 54 6.36 -11.75 16.22
CA ASP A 54 7.43 -10.82 16.55
C ASP A 54 7.39 -9.56 15.70
N SER A 55 7.85 -8.44 16.24
CA SER A 55 8.05 -7.20 15.50
C SER A 55 9.04 -7.41 14.35
N ILE A 56 8.71 -6.86 13.18
CA ILE A 56 9.50 -7.03 11.96
C ILE A 56 10.33 -5.77 11.73
N THR A 57 11.66 -5.92 11.71
CA THR A 57 12.60 -4.81 11.48
C THR A 57 12.47 -4.28 10.05
N LEU A 58 12.45 -2.96 9.91
CA LEU A 58 12.49 -2.27 8.63
C LEU A 58 13.94 -2.10 8.16
N PRO A 59 14.20 -2.18 6.84
CA PRO A 59 15.54 -1.96 6.30
C PRO A 59 16.01 -0.51 6.43
N GLN A 60 15.07 0.42 6.63
CA GLN A 60 15.32 1.85 6.80
C GLN A 60 14.33 2.44 7.80
N GLN A 61 14.81 3.32 8.68
CA GLN A 61 13.98 4.04 9.64
C GLN A 61 13.03 5.02 8.95
N VAL A 62 11.78 5.07 9.39
CA VAL A 62 10.70 5.94 8.89
C VAL A 62 10.26 6.92 9.98
N LYS A 63 11.06 7.97 10.17
CA LYS A 63 10.98 8.88 11.32
C LYS A 63 9.65 9.64 11.45
N ASN A 64 9.00 9.93 10.32
CA ASN A 64 7.74 10.67 10.32
C ASN A 64 6.53 9.75 10.48
N LEU A 65 6.73 8.42 10.57
CA LEU A 65 5.66 7.43 10.68
C LEU A 65 5.60 6.75 12.07
N CYS A 66 6.36 7.22 13.04
CA CYS A 66 6.34 6.65 14.40
C CYS A 66 4.91 6.55 14.93
N ASN A 67 4.54 5.36 15.44
CA ASN A 67 3.20 5.03 15.95
C ASN A 67 2.05 5.11 14.91
N ASN A 68 2.34 5.23 13.63
CA ASN A 68 1.31 5.28 12.58
C ASN A 68 0.78 3.88 12.27
N TYR A 69 -0.48 3.84 11.82
CA TYR A 69 -1.19 2.63 11.43
C TYR A 69 -1.48 2.63 9.94
N PHE A 70 -1.33 1.46 9.31
CA PHE A 70 -1.58 1.29 7.88
C PHE A 70 -2.41 0.04 7.59
N LEU A 71 -3.38 0.16 6.69
CA LEU A 71 -3.94 -0.96 5.94
C LEU A 71 -3.00 -1.26 4.78
N VAL A 72 -2.61 -2.54 4.61
CA VAL A 72 -1.64 -2.94 3.57
C VAL A 72 -2.05 -4.27 2.95
N THR A 73 -1.98 -4.37 1.63
CA THR A 73 -2.20 -5.64 0.93
C THR A 73 -1.12 -6.66 1.28
N GLY A 74 -1.53 -7.92 1.42
CA GLY A 74 -0.64 -9.01 1.81
C GLY A 74 0.30 -9.47 0.68
N THR A 75 1.46 -10.00 1.06
CA THR A 75 2.39 -10.59 0.10
C THR A 75 1.76 -11.78 -0.63
N GLY A 76 2.00 -11.87 -1.94
CA GLY A 76 1.45 -12.93 -2.79
C GLY A 76 -0.07 -12.88 -2.99
N LYS A 77 -0.75 -11.89 -2.43
CA LYS A 77 -2.20 -11.71 -2.60
C LYS A 77 -2.50 -11.07 -3.96
N ARG A 78 -3.69 -11.33 -4.48
CA ARG A 78 -4.11 -10.85 -5.81
C ARG A 78 -5.18 -9.77 -5.66
N MET A 79 -5.11 -8.70 -6.46
CA MET A 79 -6.07 -7.59 -6.38
C MET A 79 -7.52 -8.05 -6.54
N ARG A 80 -7.81 -9.04 -7.41
CA ARG A 80 -9.16 -9.62 -7.52
C ARG A 80 -9.68 -10.22 -6.21
N TYR A 81 -8.78 -10.72 -5.34
CA TYR A 81 -9.16 -11.28 -4.03
C TYR A 81 -9.20 -10.19 -2.95
N VAL A 82 -8.38 -9.13 -3.07
CA VAL A 82 -8.54 -7.92 -2.26
C VAL A 82 -9.92 -7.31 -2.53
N HIS A 83 -10.36 -7.25 -3.80
CA HIS A 83 -11.70 -6.80 -4.15
C HIS A 83 -12.81 -7.63 -3.50
N SER A 84 -12.76 -8.95 -3.62
CA SER A 84 -13.86 -9.82 -3.16
C SER A 84 -13.84 -10.12 -1.67
N GLN A 85 -12.67 -10.14 -1.03
CA GLN A 85 -12.47 -10.49 0.38
C GLN A 85 -11.31 -9.66 0.96
N PRO A 86 -11.48 -8.33 1.15
CA PRO A 86 -10.36 -7.44 1.46
C PRO A 86 -9.58 -7.88 2.70
N MET A 87 -10.24 -8.12 3.83
CA MET A 87 -9.54 -8.43 5.08
C MET A 87 -8.95 -9.83 5.16
N LYS A 88 -9.23 -10.74 4.20
CA LYS A 88 -8.46 -11.98 4.00
C LYS A 88 -7.21 -11.81 3.14
N ASN A 89 -7.03 -10.63 2.59
CA ASN A 89 -5.95 -10.31 1.65
C ASN A 89 -5.17 -9.05 2.04
N MET A 90 -5.54 -8.41 3.14
CA MET A 90 -4.90 -7.24 3.69
C MET A 90 -4.58 -7.44 5.17
N SER A 91 -3.67 -6.63 5.69
CA SER A 91 -3.31 -6.58 7.09
C SER A 91 -3.36 -5.16 7.62
N ILE A 92 -3.46 -5.02 8.94
CA ILE A 92 -3.20 -3.77 9.62
C ILE A 92 -1.84 -3.89 10.29
N ILE A 93 -1.00 -2.89 10.11
CA ILE A 93 0.30 -2.79 10.76
C ILE A 93 0.38 -1.52 11.61
N ARG A 94 1.18 -1.57 12.66
CA ARG A 94 1.56 -0.42 13.47
C ARG A 94 3.07 -0.24 13.41
N ILE A 95 3.54 0.95 13.08
CA ILE A 95 4.96 1.31 13.14
C ILE A 95 5.38 1.50 14.60
N SER A 96 6.59 1.06 14.94
CA SER A 96 7.18 1.27 16.26
C SER A 96 7.32 2.75 16.63
N ASP A 97 7.48 3.05 17.89
CA ASP A 97 7.66 4.41 18.41
C ASP A 97 8.94 5.09 17.92
N ASP A 98 9.94 4.32 17.51
CA ASP A 98 11.20 4.80 16.93
C ASP A 98 11.26 4.73 15.40
N GLY A 99 10.23 4.15 14.75
CA GLY A 99 10.17 4.01 13.30
C GLY A 99 11.13 2.99 12.69
N THR A 100 11.66 2.04 13.48
CA THR A 100 12.64 1.05 13.01
C THR A 100 12.03 -0.32 12.70
N SER A 101 10.80 -0.55 13.14
CA SER A 101 10.09 -1.83 12.97
C SER A 101 8.58 -1.61 12.84
N TYR A 102 7.86 -2.68 12.58
CA TYR A 102 6.40 -2.69 12.62
C TYR A 102 5.87 -3.98 13.22
N ASP A 103 4.69 -3.88 13.81
CA ASP A 103 3.88 -4.98 14.30
C ASP A 103 2.71 -5.23 13.35
N ILE A 104 2.29 -6.49 13.22
CA ILE A 104 1.00 -6.83 12.60
C ILE A 104 -0.06 -6.83 13.71
N VAL A 105 -1.05 -5.94 13.58
CA VAL A 105 -2.14 -5.73 14.56
C VAL A 105 -3.49 -5.97 13.89
N ALA A 106 -3.74 -7.22 13.50
CA ALA A 106 -4.90 -7.67 12.76
C ALA A 106 -5.54 -8.89 13.43
N GLU A 107 -6.70 -9.36 12.95
CA GLU A 107 -7.32 -10.61 13.44
C GLU A 107 -6.55 -11.85 12.99
N GLU A 108 -6.07 -11.84 11.75
CA GLU A 108 -5.30 -12.94 11.15
C GLU A 108 -3.91 -12.46 10.76
N TYR A 109 -2.93 -13.33 10.91
CA TYR A 109 -1.57 -13.04 10.47
C TYR A 109 -1.49 -13.08 8.94
N ILE A 110 -1.45 -11.92 8.34
CA ILE A 110 -1.19 -11.75 6.91
C ILE A 110 0.08 -10.91 6.78
N ARG A 111 1.15 -11.52 6.27
CA ARG A 111 2.38 -10.78 6.03
C ARG A 111 2.15 -9.70 4.99
N PRO A 112 2.48 -8.43 5.26
CA PRO A 112 2.37 -7.35 4.29
C PRO A 112 3.17 -7.61 3.02
N THR A 113 2.83 -6.89 1.94
CA THR A 113 3.58 -6.94 0.68
C THR A 113 5.08 -6.82 0.90
N SER A 114 5.88 -7.53 0.11
CA SER A 114 7.35 -7.42 0.13
C SER A 114 7.84 -6.00 -0.22
N GLU A 115 6.99 -5.18 -0.84
CA GLU A 115 7.28 -3.78 -1.18
C GLU A 115 6.89 -2.79 -0.08
N LEU A 116 6.46 -3.28 1.08
CA LEU A 116 6.14 -2.42 2.22
C LEU A 116 7.21 -1.37 2.54
N PRO A 117 8.52 -1.69 2.51
CA PRO A 117 9.54 -0.68 2.76
C PRO A 117 9.46 0.51 1.79
N SER A 118 9.26 0.26 0.49
CA SER A 118 9.10 1.32 -0.51
C SER A 118 7.85 2.17 -0.25
N HIS A 119 6.74 1.53 0.07
CA HIS A 119 5.50 2.23 0.44
C HIS A 119 5.69 3.13 1.66
N LEU A 120 6.30 2.60 2.72
CA LEU A 120 6.54 3.37 3.94
C LEU A 120 7.51 4.54 3.71
N MET A 121 8.54 4.38 2.88
CA MET A 121 9.43 5.49 2.51
C MET A 121 8.68 6.61 1.77
N ILE A 122 7.74 6.27 0.88
CA ILE A 122 6.89 7.25 0.19
C ILE A 122 5.99 7.98 1.20
N HIS A 123 5.32 7.26 2.09
CA HIS A 123 4.51 7.85 3.15
C HIS A 123 5.33 8.75 4.07
N ASP A 124 6.52 8.29 4.49
CA ASP A 124 7.44 9.07 5.35
C ASP A 124 7.85 10.38 4.69
N TYR A 125 8.23 10.32 3.41
CA TYR A 125 8.56 11.51 2.63
C TYR A 125 7.38 12.48 2.50
N LEU A 126 6.19 11.96 2.16
CA LEU A 126 4.99 12.78 1.98
C LEU A 126 4.60 13.49 3.28
N ILE A 127 4.57 12.78 4.40
CA ILE A 127 4.26 13.34 5.72
C ILE A 127 5.32 14.35 6.12
N GLY A 128 6.61 14.05 5.93
CA GLY A 128 7.71 14.97 6.21
C GLY A 128 7.67 16.27 5.38
N LYS A 129 6.96 16.25 4.24
CA LYS A 129 6.67 17.42 3.40
C LYS A 129 5.31 18.08 3.71
N GLY A 130 4.63 17.67 4.77
CA GLY A 130 3.31 18.19 5.12
C GLY A 130 2.20 17.86 4.13
N ARG A 131 2.38 16.81 3.32
CA ARG A 131 1.37 16.35 2.35
C ARG A 131 0.28 15.54 3.05
N LYS A 132 -0.95 15.65 2.53
CA LYS A 132 -2.13 14.97 3.08
C LYS A 132 -2.47 13.65 2.38
N ASN A 133 -1.61 13.19 1.49
CA ASN A 133 -1.82 11.92 0.78
C ASN A 133 -1.81 10.75 1.79
N LYS A 134 -2.85 9.92 1.75
CA LYS A 134 -3.03 8.79 2.65
C LYS A 134 -2.78 7.43 1.97
N ALA A 135 -2.84 7.36 0.65
CA ALA A 135 -2.71 6.13 -0.12
C ALA A 135 -1.42 6.12 -0.94
N VAL A 136 -0.80 4.96 -1.02
CA VAL A 136 0.23 4.60 -2.02
C VAL A 136 -0.26 3.37 -2.76
N ILE A 137 -0.29 3.44 -4.08
CA ILE A 137 -0.73 2.38 -4.98
C ILE A 137 0.42 2.08 -5.93
N HIS A 138 0.85 0.82 -5.94
CA HIS A 138 1.77 0.28 -6.94
C HIS A 138 0.98 -0.60 -7.91
N THR A 139 1.21 -0.42 -9.19
CA THR A 139 0.53 -1.18 -10.24
C THR A 139 1.44 -1.33 -11.47
N HIS A 140 1.13 -2.29 -12.34
CA HIS A 140 1.90 -2.62 -13.53
C HIS A 140 1.05 -2.37 -14.79
N PRO A 141 0.85 -1.11 -15.24
CA PRO A 141 0.13 -0.84 -16.48
C PRO A 141 0.83 -1.55 -17.64
N ILE A 142 0.11 -2.43 -18.32
CA ILE A 142 0.68 -3.29 -19.40
C ILE A 142 1.32 -2.44 -20.47
N GLU A 143 0.70 -1.30 -20.80
CA GLU A 143 1.18 -0.36 -21.79
C GLU A 143 2.54 0.23 -21.41
N LEU A 144 2.71 0.65 -20.15
CA LEU A 144 3.98 1.16 -19.64
C LEU A 144 5.04 0.07 -19.57
N VAL A 145 4.66 -1.14 -19.12
CA VAL A 145 5.58 -2.29 -19.10
C VAL A 145 6.04 -2.61 -20.52
N ALA A 146 5.14 -2.65 -21.51
CA ALA A 146 5.49 -2.87 -22.90
C ALA A 146 6.43 -1.78 -23.44
N MET A 147 6.22 -0.51 -23.09
CA MET A 147 7.10 0.59 -23.48
C MET A 147 8.54 0.41 -22.95
N THR A 148 8.71 -0.13 -21.73
CA THR A 148 10.06 -0.36 -21.17
C THR A 148 10.88 -1.40 -21.93
N HIS A 149 10.24 -2.25 -22.73
CA HIS A 149 10.90 -3.23 -23.60
C HIS A 149 11.31 -2.66 -24.97
N ASN A 150 10.93 -1.43 -25.28
CA ASN A 150 11.31 -0.78 -26.53
C ASN A 150 12.60 0.04 -26.33
N PRO A 151 13.70 -0.31 -27.02
CA PRO A 151 14.98 0.42 -26.88
C PRO A 151 14.88 1.92 -27.16
N ALA A 152 13.93 2.34 -28.00
CA ALA A 152 13.71 3.76 -28.30
C ALA A 152 13.24 4.59 -27.07
N PHE A 153 12.74 3.93 -26.02
CA PHE A 153 12.24 4.58 -24.81
C PHE A 153 13.15 4.41 -23.58
N LEU A 154 14.37 3.87 -23.77
CA LEU A 154 15.33 3.74 -22.67
C LEU A 154 15.92 5.08 -22.27
N GLU A 155 15.91 6.07 -23.18
CA GLU A 155 16.36 7.42 -22.89
C GLU A 155 15.28 8.23 -22.16
N LYS A 156 15.60 8.69 -20.94
CA LYS A 156 14.67 9.41 -20.05
C LYS A 156 13.98 10.60 -20.74
N ASP A 157 14.75 11.41 -21.49
CA ASP A 157 14.25 12.62 -22.10
C ASP A 157 13.32 12.32 -23.30
N VAL A 158 13.59 11.24 -24.02
CA VAL A 158 12.74 10.77 -25.14
C VAL A 158 11.40 10.29 -24.58
N LEU A 159 11.44 9.41 -23.59
CA LEU A 159 10.23 8.89 -22.95
C LEU A 159 9.43 10.02 -22.28
N GLY A 160 10.09 10.91 -21.55
CA GLY A 160 9.44 12.04 -20.89
C GLY A 160 8.70 12.94 -21.90
N LYS A 161 9.34 13.34 -22.98
CA LYS A 161 8.71 14.14 -24.05
C LYS A 161 7.52 13.43 -24.69
N LEU A 162 7.64 12.14 -24.96
CA LEU A 162 6.56 11.34 -25.54
C LEU A 162 5.35 11.31 -24.59
N LEU A 163 5.54 10.98 -23.32
CA LEU A 163 4.45 10.91 -22.34
C LEU A 163 3.76 12.27 -22.19
N TRP A 164 4.52 13.36 -22.07
CA TRP A 164 3.95 14.71 -21.98
C TRP A 164 3.22 15.16 -23.25
N SER A 165 3.61 14.66 -24.42
CA SER A 165 2.92 14.98 -25.67
C SER A 165 1.55 14.30 -25.82
N MET A 166 1.26 13.27 -25.02
CA MET A 166 0.01 12.51 -25.05
C MET A 166 -1.02 13.01 -24.03
N ILE A 167 -0.63 13.89 -23.13
CA ILE A 167 -1.53 14.49 -22.12
C ILE A 167 -2.03 15.81 -22.69
N PRO A 168 -3.36 15.99 -22.89
CA PRO A 168 -3.93 17.24 -23.38
C PRO A 168 -3.77 18.39 -22.38
#